data_9e7bb84bb51881d7d3632aea5718f9aa
#
_entry.id   9e7bb84bb51881d7d3632aea5718f9aa
#
_cell.length_a   1.000
_cell.length_b   1.000
_cell.length_c   1.000
_cell.angle_alpha   90.00
_cell.angle_beta   90.00
_cell.angle_gamma   90.00
#
_symmetry.space_group_name_H-M   'P 1'
#
loop_
_entity.id
_entity.type
_entity.pdbx_description
1 polymer ?
#
loop_
_entity_poly.entity_id
_entity_poly.type
_entity_poly.pdbx_seq_one_letter_code
_entity_poly.pdbx_strand_id
1 'polypeptide(L)'
;MADGADDPSVHWVEPRMRAILPLDGFHLSRSLKKMIVSDRFRVTTDTAFADMVALCAEPADDRPTTWINPVIRASYDQLFRIGHAHSVECWHGDELVGGL
;
A
#
# COMPACT_ATOMS: atom_id res chain seq x y z
N MET A 1 -11.27 1.29 -9.04
CA MET A 1 -11.05 -0.15 -8.78
C MET A 1 -11.35 -0.95 -10.04
N ALA A 2 -10.66 -2.04 -10.22
CA ALA A 2 -10.98 -3.05 -11.23
C ALA A 2 -11.48 -4.32 -10.52
N ASP A 3 -12.18 -5.20 -11.26
CA ASP A 3 -12.67 -6.48 -10.70
C ASP A 3 -11.58 -7.56 -10.65
N GLY A 4 -10.48 -7.34 -11.34
CA GLY A 4 -9.32 -8.21 -11.35
C GLY A 4 -8.17 -7.58 -12.13
N ALA A 5 -6.97 -8.17 -12.02
CA ALA A 5 -5.77 -7.66 -12.68
C ALA A 5 -5.88 -7.64 -14.20
N ASP A 6 -6.63 -8.58 -14.78
CA ASP A 6 -6.80 -8.74 -16.23
C ASP A 6 -8.05 -8.01 -16.77
N ASP A 7 -8.88 -7.45 -15.90
CA ASP A 7 -10.05 -6.67 -16.30
C ASP A 7 -9.62 -5.24 -16.63
N PRO A 8 -9.80 -4.76 -17.87
CA PRO A 8 -9.45 -3.40 -18.26
C PRO A 8 -10.41 -2.34 -17.72
N SER A 9 -11.54 -2.75 -17.14
CA SER A 9 -12.53 -1.83 -16.59
C SER A 9 -12.03 -1.14 -15.33
N VAL A 10 -12.41 0.12 -15.14
CA VAL A 10 -12.14 0.88 -13.93
C VAL A 10 -13.44 1.46 -13.41
N HIS A 11 -13.73 1.20 -12.14
CA HIS A 11 -14.92 1.70 -11.47
C HIS A 11 -14.54 2.65 -10.35
N TRP A 12 -15.27 3.76 -10.25
CA TRP A 12 -15.21 4.64 -9.09
C TRP A 12 -16.15 4.12 -8.02
N VAL A 13 -15.62 3.98 -6.80
CA VAL A 13 -16.38 3.43 -5.67
C VAL A 13 -16.40 4.45 -4.55
N GLU A 14 -17.61 4.77 -4.08
CA GLU A 14 -17.83 5.67 -2.94
C GLU A 14 -18.61 4.91 -1.87
N PRO A 15 -17.93 4.18 -0.97
CA PRO A 15 -18.61 3.39 0.07
C PRO A 15 -19.28 4.30 1.10
N ARG A 16 -20.47 3.90 1.58
CA ARG A 16 -21.19 4.61 2.63
C ARG A 16 -20.47 4.54 3.98
N MET A 17 -19.87 3.39 4.24
CA MET A 17 -19.11 3.14 5.47
C MET A 17 -17.65 2.88 5.08
N ARG A 18 -16.74 3.47 5.83
CA ARG A 18 -15.31 3.37 5.55
C ARG A 18 -14.55 3.13 6.84
N ALA A 19 -13.62 2.19 6.82
CA ALA A 19 -12.65 2.05 7.89
C ALA A 19 -11.73 3.28 7.87
N ILE A 20 -11.52 3.86 9.01
CA ILE A 20 -10.61 5.01 9.16
C ILE A 20 -9.60 4.74 10.27
N LEU A 21 -8.46 5.42 10.17
CA LEU A 21 -7.46 5.48 11.23
C LEU A 21 -7.40 6.92 11.75
N PRO A 22 -8.01 7.23 12.91
CA PRO A 22 -7.95 8.57 13.48
C PRO A 22 -6.51 8.94 13.80
N LEU A 23 -6.06 10.09 13.31
CA LEU A 23 -4.68 10.53 13.50
C LEU A 23 -4.38 10.95 14.95
N ASP A 24 -5.40 11.41 15.67
CA ASP A 24 -5.31 11.82 17.08
C ASP A 24 -5.72 10.71 18.06
N GLY A 25 -6.25 9.60 17.56
CA GLY A 25 -6.76 8.49 18.37
C GLY A 25 -6.08 7.15 18.08
N PHE A 26 -4.93 7.15 17.40
CA PHE A 26 -4.22 5.92 17.08
C PHE A 26 -3.68 5.24 18.34
N HIS A 27 -4.05 3.97 18.53
CA HIS A 27 -3.53 3.15 19.63
C HIS A 27 -2.31 2.36 19.19
N LEU A 28 -1.17 2.66 19.79
CA LEU A 28 0.07 1.91 19.57
C LEU A 28 0.13 0.74 20.57
N SER A 29 -0.01 -0.49 20.06
CA SER A 29 0.08 -1.69 20.89
C SER A 29 1.48 -1.86 21.48
N ARG A 30 1.57 -2.59 22.59
CA ARG A 30 2.89 -2.87 23.23
C ARG A 30 3.80 -3.66 22.31
N SER A 31 3.26 -4.64 21.59
CA SER A 31 4.05 -5.46 20.65
C SER A 31 4.57 -4.63 19.49
N LEU A 32 3.76 -3.75 18.92
CA LEU A 32 4.18 -2.87 17.84
C LEU A 32 5.24 -1.88 18.33
N LYS A 33 5.05 -1.27 19.50
CA LYS A 33 6.03 -0.37 20.10
C LYS A 33 7.38 -1.06 20.31
N LYS A 34 7.36 -2.29 20.83
CA LYS A 34 8.56 -3.10 21.03
C LYS A 34 9.27 -3.38 19.71
N MET A 35 8.51 -3.67 18.66
CA MET A 35 9.05 -3.89 17.32
C MET A 35 9.73 -2.63 16.78
N ILE A 36 9.10 -1.48 16.92
CA ILE A 36 9.66 -0.18 16.49
C ILE A 36 10.96 0.13 17.22
N VAL A 37 10.97 -0.04 18.55
CA VAL A 37 12.15 0.24 19.39
C VAL A 37 13.31 -0.72 19.09
N SER A 38 13.01 -1.95 18.68
CA SER A 38 14.05 -2.93 18.33
C SER A 38 14.84 -2.58 17.07
N ASP A 39 14.37 -1.64 16.29
CA ASP A 39 14.98 -1.18 15.02
C ASP A 39 15.19 -2.32 14.01
N ARG A 40 14.32 -3.34 14.08
CA ARG A 40 14.37 -4.52 13.23
C ARG A 40 14.02 -4.22 11.78
N PHE A 41 13.15 -3.23 11.57
CA PHE A 41 12.70 -2.81 10.26
C PHE A 41 13.03 -1.34 10.04
N ARG A 42 13.37 -1.01 8.81
CA ARG A 42 13.60 0.36 8.36
C ARG A 42 12.39 0.84 7.58
N VAL A 43 11.89 2.02 7.90
CA VAL A 43 10.76 2.63 7.21
C VAL A 43 11.23 3.80 6.36
N THR A 44 10.79 3.86 5.12
CA THR A 44 11.06 4.94 4.18
C THR A 44 9.77 5.44 3.55
N THR A 45 9.83 6.59 2.90
CA THR A 45 8.72 7.15 2.13
C THR A 45 9.21 7.49 0.73
N ASP A 46 8.38 7.19 -0.27
CA ASP A 46 8.61 7.56 -1.69
C ASP A 46 9.93 7.06 -2.30
N THR A 47 10.51 6.00 -1.76
CA THR A 47 11.78 5.46 -2.26
C THR A 47 11.61 4.28 -3.21
N ALA A 48 10.46 3.59 -3.18
CA ALA A 48 10.19 2.41 -4.00
C ALA A 48 8.69 2.34 -4.37
N PHE A 49 8.15 3.43 -4.90
CA PHE A 49 6.71 3.54 -5.19
C PHE A 49 6.22 2.45 -6.16
N ALA A 50 6.90 2.26 -7.28
CA ALA A 50 6.50 1.28 -8.28
C ALA A 50 6.54 -0.16 -7.73
N ASP A 51 7.58 -0.49 -6.95
CA ASP A 51 7.70 -1.80 -6.30
C ASP A 51 6.61 -2.00 -5.25
N MET A 52 6.26 -0.93 -4.53
CA MET A 52 5.21 -0.99 -3.51
C MET A 52 3.84 -1.24 -4.14
N VAL A 53 3.51 -0.55 -5.22
CA VAL A 53 2.28 -0.79 -5.99
C VAL A 53 2.24 -2.23 -6.51
N ALA A 54 3.36 -2.73 -7.02
CA ALA A 54 3.48 -4.11 -7.50
C ALA A 54 3.18 -5.12 -6.38
N LEU A 55 3.78 -4.94 -5.21
CA LEU A 55 3.53 -5.80 -4.06
C LEU A 55 2.07 -5.74 -3.57
N CYS A 56 1.48 -4.55 -3.56
CA CYS A 56 0.07 -4.39 -3.21
C CYS A 56 -0.86 -5.11 -4.19
N ALA A 57 -0.44 -5.26 -5.44
CA ALA A 57 -1.20 -5.94 -6.49
C ALA A 57 -1.00 -7.45 -6.50
N GLU A 58 -0.01 -7.99 -5.79
CA GLU A 58 0.24 -9.42 -5.76
C GLU A 58 -0.91 -10.20 -5.12
N PRO A 59 -1.34 -11.32 -5.72
CA PRO A 59 -2.28 -12.22 -5.07
C PRO A 59 -1.69 -12.84 -3.80
N ALA A 60 -2.54 -13.08 -2.82
CA ALA A 60 -2.20 -13.81 -1.60
C ALA A 60 -3.29 -14.84 -1.30
N ASP A 61 -3.04 -15.78 -0.38
CA ASP A 61 -4.00 -16.84 -0.06
C ASP A 61 -5.35 -16.29 0.43
N ASP A 62 -5.31 -15.21 1.19
CA ASP A 62 -6.51 -14.50 1.67
C ASP A 62 -7.05 -13.48 0.68
N ARG A 63 -6.32 -13.22 -0.40
CA ARG A 63 -6.65 -12.23 -1.41
C ARG A 63 -6.17 -12.70 -2.79
N PRO A 64 -6.90 -13.66 -3.42
CA PRO A 64 -6.47 -14.26 -4.69
C PRO A 64 -6.56 -13.32 -5.88
N THR A 65 -7.30 -12.21 -5.77
CA THR A 65 -7.44 -11.20 -6.83
C THR A 65 -7.08 -9.81 -6.32
N THR A 66 -6.81 -8.90 -7.23
CA THR A 66 -6.50 -7.51 -6.91
C THR A 66 -7.40 -6.56 -7.70
N TRP A 67 -7.70 -5.40 -7.09
CA TRP A 67 -8.40 -4.31 -7.78
C TRP A 67 -7.45 -3.42 -8.60
N ILE A 68 -6.15 -3.70 -8.55
CA ILE A 68 -5.11 -2.93 -9.24
C ILE A 68 -4.82 -3.60 -10.59
N ASN A 69 -5.32 -3.00 -11.67
CA ASN A 69 -5.03 -3.42 -13.03
C ASN A 69 -3.92 -2.54 -13.65
N PRO A 70 -3.44 -2.81 -14.87
CA PRO A 70 -2.41 -1.99 -15.51
C PRO A 70 -2.78 -0.51 -15.68
N VAL A 71 -4.06 -0.21 -15.93
CA VAL A 71 -4.54 1.17 -16.05
C VAL A 71 -4.42 1.92 -14.73
N ILE A 72 -4.85 1.30 -13.64
CA ILE A 72 -4.75 1.86 -12.28
C ILE A 72 -3.28 2.05 -11.90
N ARG A 73 -2.44 1.06 -12.20
CA ARG A 73 -1.00 1.14 -11.96
C ARG A 73 -0.36 2.33 -12.64
N ALA A 74 -0.63 2.51 -13.94
CA ALA A 74 -0.12 3.63 -14.72
C ALA A 74 -0.62 4.97 -14.18
N SER A 75 -1.88 5.03 -13.76
CA SER A 75 -2.49 6.23 -13.17
C SER A 75 -1.83 6.61 -11.83
N TYR A 76 -1.57 5.66 -10.96
CA TYR A 76 -0.87 5.90 -9.69
C TYR A 76 0.58 6.32 -9.91
N ASP A 77 1.28 5.72 -10.89
CA ASP A 77 2.62 6.14 -11.25
C ASP A 77 2.65 7.61 -11.70
N GLN A 78 1.67 8.01 -12.51
CA GLN A 78 1.52 9.40 -12.94
C GLN A 78 1.24 10.33 -11.75
N LEU A 79 0.33 9.94 -10.85
CA LEU A 79 0.03 10.71 -9.64
C LEU A 79 1.26 10.87 -8.75
N PHE A 80 2.07 9.82 -8.63
CA PHE A 80 3.32 9.88 -7.88
C PHE A 80 4.30 10.89 -8.49
N ARG A 81 4.45 10.87 -9.81
CA ARG A 81 5.36 11.79 -10.53
C ARG A 81 4.99 13.24 -10.35
N ILE A 82 3.70 13.56 -10.25
CA ILE A 82 3.22 14.92 -10.04
C ILE A 82 3.01 15.28 -8.56
N GLY A 83 3.41 14.40 -7.62
CA GLY A 83 3.38 14.67 -6.19
C GLY A 83 2.04 14.46 -5.48
N HIS A 84 1.10 13.74 -6.11
CA HIS A 84 -0.25 13.50 -5.55
C HIS A 84 -0.47 12.08 -5.03
N ALA A 85 0.53 11.22 -5.11
CA ALA A 85 0.51 9.90 -4.50
C ALA A 85 1.85 9.64 -3.84
N HIS A 86 1.84 8.87 -2.76
CA HIS A 86 3.01 8.58 -1.95
C HIS A 86 3.01 7.12 -1.54
N SER A 87 4.18 6.61 -1.22
CA SER A 87 4.34 5.27 -0.67
C SER A 87 5.06 5.31 0.68
N VAL A 88 4.77 4.33 1.51
CA VAL A 88 5.53 4.04 2.73
C VAL A 88 6.07 2.63 2.58
N GLU A 89 7.36 2.45 2.73
CA GLU A 89 8.04 1.16 2.59
C GLU A 89 8.58 0.67 3.92
N CYS A 90 8.47 -0.62 4.15
CA CYS A 90 9.06 -1.30 5.29
C CYS A 90 10.10 -2.30 4.79
N TRP A 91 11.33 -2.17 5.27
CA TRP A 91 12.48 -2.96 4.84
C TRP A 91 13.02 -3.83 5.97
N HIS A 92 13.38 -5.04 5.63
CA HIS A 92 14.21 -5.91 6.46
C HIS A 92 15.54 -6.11 5.76
N GLY A 93 16.58 -5.39 6.20
CA GLY A 93 17.81 -5.25 5.42
C GLY A 93 17.52 -4.54 4.09
N ASP A 94 17.89 -5.17 2.99
CA ASP A 94 17.65 -4.64 1.63
C ASP A 94 16.37 -5.19 1.00
N GLU A 95 15.61 -6.01 1.73
CA GLU A 95 14.37 -6.62 1.26
C GLU A 95 13.16 -5.77 1.61
N LEU A 96 12.33 -5.44 0.62
CA LEU A 96 11.05 -4.78 0.81
C LEU A 96 10.03 -5.81 1.28
N VAL A 97 9.60 -5.71 2.54
CA VAL A 97 8.76 -6.73 3.18
C VAL A 97 7.33 -6.27 3.45
N GLY A 98 7.05 -4.99 3.31
CA GLY A 98 5.71 -4.46 3.52
C GLY A 98 5.63 -2.97 3.23
N GLY A 99 4.42 -2.43 3.38
CA GLY A 99 4.16 -1.02 3.20
C GLY A 99 2.75 -0.72 2.69
N LEU A 100 2.60 0.50 2.19
CA LEU A 100 1.34 0.95 1.63
C LEU A 100 1.53 2.15 0.71
#